data_e617d5dd15e28cec8ffe70811607c472
#
_entry.id   e617d5dd15e28cec8ffe70811607c472
#
_cell.length_a   1.000
_cell.length_b   1.000
_cell.length_c   1.000
_cell.angle_alpha   90.00
_cell.angle_beta   90.00
_cell.angle_gamma   90.00
#
_symmetry.space_group_name_H-M   'P 1'
#
loop_
_entity.id
_entity.type
_entity.pdbx_description
1 polymer ?
#
loop_
_entity_poly.entity_id
_entity_poly.type
_entity_poly.pdbx_seq_one_letter_code
_entity_poly.pdbx_strand_id
1 'polypeptide(L)'
;VRSRGLGDVYKRQVFYTANAIFHFTFMTVTMTTVTVALMNTLFRLATIIVLTPAIPLLEKLVVWLIPDKGGELMAQHDMDRLEERFLQHPALAIEQSRLVTDSMAEKARGNLLHAMGLRGAYSDKGYEQVDETEQLIDRYEDKLGTYLMKLTARSLSPEQTEEVAKYLHTISDFERISDHACNVADVCQEIDEKKIEFSSSALHELEVLEGAVMELSLIHISEPTRPY
;
A
#
# COMPACT_ATOMS: atom_id res chain seq x y z
N VAL A 1 2.82 35.80 -8.29
CA VAL A 1 2.20 36.42 -9.49
C VAL A 1 2.98 36.10 -10.78
N ARG A 2 4.19 35.56 -10.69
CA ARG A 2 5.08 35.38 -11.86
C ARG A 2 4.99 34.01 -12.57
N SER A 3 4.26 33.03 -12.05
CA SER A 3 4.14 31.68 -12.62
C SER A 3 3.00 31.51 -13.64
N ARG A 4 2.03 32.40 -13.67
CA ARG A 4 0.90 32.35 -14.63
C ARG A 4 1.29 32.70 -16.08
N GLY A 5 2.36 33.47 -16.28
CA GLY A 5 2.76 33.94 -17.61
C GLY A 5 3.48 32.89 -18.48
N LEU A 6 4.25 31.98 -17.88
CA LEU A 6 5.02 30.97 -18.65
C LEU A 6 4.12 29.91 -19.29
N GLY A 7 3.12 29.42 -18.57
CA GLY A 7 2.18 28.43 -19.11
C GLY A 7 1.36 28.94 -20.32
N ASP A 8 1.01 30.21 -20.33
CA ASP A 8 0.25 30.82 -21.43
C ASP A 8 1.11 31.06 -22.67
N VAL A 9 2.40 31.35 -22.51
CA VAL A 9 3.35 31.49 -23.61
C VAL A 9 3.55 30.15 -24.33
N TYR A 10 3.78 29.06 -23.59
CA TYR A 10 3.93 27.73 -24.21
C TYR A 10 2.64 27.23 -24.87
N LYS A 11 1.48 27.48 -24.31
CA LYS A 11 0.18 27.14 -24.93
C LYS A 11 -0.01 27.87 -26.26
N ARG A 12 0.31 29.16 -26.30
CA ARG A 12 0.25 29.94 -27.54
C ARG A 12 1.24 29.42 -28.60
N GLN A 13 2.46 29.11 -28.20
CA GLN A 13 3.49 28.62 -29.08
C GLN A 13 3.13 27.28 -29.72
N VAL A 14 2.64 26.32 -28.91
CA VAL A 14 2.13 25.02 -29.38
C VAL A 14 0.97 25.22 -30.36
N PHE A 15 0.05 26.12 -30.03
CA PHE A 15 -1.11 26.40 -30.90
C PHE A 15 -0.75 27.02 -32.22
N TYR A 16 0.18 27.96 -32.23
CA TYR A 16 0.68 28.57 -33.49
C TYR A 16 1.48 27.57 -34.34
N THR A 17 2.28 26.72 -33.70
CA THR A 17 3.01 25.65 -34.39
C THR A 17 2.05 24.63 -35.00
N ALA A 18 1.02 24.22 -34.28
CA ALA A 18 -0.01 23.33 -34.80
C ALA A 18 -0.79 23.98 -35.96
N ASN A 19 -1.11 25.28 -35.85
CA ASN A 19 -1.78 25.99 -36.94
C ASN A 19 -0.90 26.13 -38.21
N ALA A 20 0.40 26.27 -38.06
CA ALA A 20 1.34 26.30 -39.19
C ALA A 20 1.39 24.95 -39.94
N ILE A 21 1.13 23.84 -39.24
CA ILE A 21 1.11 22.49 -39.83
C ILE A 21 -0.27 22.16 -40.43
N PHE A 22 -1.35 22.44 -39.67
CA PHE A 22 -2.70 21.99 -40.01
C PHE A 22 -3.61 23.03 -40.65
N HIS A 23 -3.16 24.30 -40.76
CA HIS A 23 -3.90 25.42 -41.36
C HIS A 23 -5.35 25.55 -40.92
N PHE A 24 -5.56 25.73 -39.60
CA PHE A 24 -6.91 25.78 -39.01
C PHE A 24 -7.70 27.01 -39.48
N THR A 25 -8.75 26.81 -40.29
CA THR A 25 -9.61 27.86 -40.84
C THR A 25 -10.40 28.63 -39.79
N PHE A 26 -10.60 28.07 -38.57
CA PHE A 26 -11.33 28.73 -37.49
C PHE A 26 -10.58 29.91 -36.84
N MET A 27 -9.28 30.09 -37.14
CA MET A 27 -8.45 31.21 -36.62
C MET A 27 -8.90 32.59 -37.15
N THR A 28 -9.66 32.61 -38.24
CA THR A 28 -10.15 33.86 -38.88
C THR A 28 -11.58 34.21 -38.47
N VAL A 29 -12.25 33.38 -37.63
CA VAL A 29 -13.64 33.59 -37.21
C VAL A 29 -13.69 34.55 -36.02
N THR A 30 -14.57 35.55 -36.09
CA THR A 30 -14.81 36.48 -34.96
C THR A 30 -15.38 35.73 -33.76
N MET A 31 -14.68 35.80 -32.60
CA MET A 31 -15.03 35.09 -31.40
C MET A 31 -16.23 35.75 -30.68
N THR A 32 -17.35 35.05 -30.61
CA THR A 32 -18.47 35.37 -29.74
C THR A 32 -18.37 34.55 -28.45
N THR A 33 -19.10 34.94 -27.40
CA THR A 33 -19.13 34.22 -26.11
C THR A 33 -19.53 32.75 -26.29
N VAL A 34 -20.47 32.47 -27.23
CA VAL A 34 -20.90 31.11 -27.56
C VAL A 34 -19.81 30.31 -28.24
N THR A 35 -19.08 30.96 -29.20
CA THR A 35 -17.99 30.30 -29.93
C THR A 35 -16.82 29.94 -28.99
N VAL A 36 -16.51 30.79 -28.02
CA VAL A 36 -15.48 30.53 -26.99
C VAL A 36 -15.89 29.34 -26.12
N ALA A 37 -17.15 29.28 -25.67
CA ALA A 37 -17.64 28.15 -24.89
C ALA A 37 -17.61 26.85 -25.67
N LEU A 38 -18.05 26.86 -26.93
CA LEU A 38 -18.05 25.69 -27.82
C LEU A 38 -16.63 25.18 -28.07
N MET A 39 -15.69 26.08 -28.34
CA MET A 39 -14.28 25.73 -28.52
C MET A 39 -13.65 25.12 -27.27
N ASN A 40 -13.93 25.67 -26.09
CA ASN A 40 -13.45 25.11 -24.82
C ASN A 40 -13.99 23.68 -24.61
N THR A 41 -15.27 23.45 -24.93
CA THR A 41 -15.89 22.11 -24.82
C THR A 41 -15.27 21.13 -25.82
N LEU A 42 -15.06 21.55 -27.08
CA LEU A 42 -14.40 20.74 -28.11
C LEU A 42 -12.98 20.36 -27.72
N PHE A 43 -12.19 21.32 -27.19
CA PHE A 43 -10.83 21.03 -26.71
C PHE A 43 -10.84 20.04 -25.54
N ARG A 44 -11.77 20.16 -24.59
CA ARG A 44 -11.88 19.19 -23.49
C ARG A 44 -12.24 17.80 -23.98
N LEU A 45 -13.20 17.69 -24.89
CA LEU A 45 -13.57 16.43 -25.53
C LEU A 45 -12.39 15.80 -26.30
N ALA A 46 -11.70 16.59 -27.12
CA ALA A 46 -10.52 16.13 -27.84
C ALA A 46 -9.40 15.66 -26.86
N THR A 47 -9.17 16.39 -25.78
CA THR A 47 -8.22 16.01 -24.74
C THR A 47 -8.59 14.67 -24.10
N ILE A 48 -9.86 14.47 -23.75
CA ILE A 48 -10.34 13.20 -23.18
C ILE A 48 -10.12 12.05 -24.17
N ILE A 49 -10.52 12.22 -25.42
CA ILE A 49 -10.38 11.19 -26.46
C ILE A 49 -8.91 10.80 -26.68
N VAL A 50 -7.99 11.76 -26.62
CA VAL A 50 -6.55 11.52 -26.83
C VAL A 50 -5.89 10.96 -25.57
N LEU A 51 -6.25 11.46 -24.36
CA LEU A 51 -5.60 11.00 -23.12
C LEU A 51 -6.15 9.67 -22.62
N THR A 52 -7.43 9.36 -22.85
CA THR A 52 -8.02 8.10 -22.35
C THR A 52 -7.24 6.86 -22.80
N PRO A 53 -6.89 6.67 -24.09
CA PRO A 53 -6.04 5.54 -24.51
C PRO A 53 -4.58 5.66 -24.04
N ALA A 54 -4.13 6.85 -23.64
CA ALA A 54 -2.78 7.07 -23.12
C ALA A 54 -2.66 6.70 -21.62
N ILE A 55 -3.77 6.59 -20.87
CA ILE A 55 -3.78 6.25 -19.44
C ILE A 55 -3.04 4.93 -19.16
N PRO A 56 -3.35 3.79 -19.81
CA PRO A 56 -2.64 2.54 -19.56
C PRO A 56 -1.16 2.58 -19.98
N LEU A 57 -0.81 3.43 -20.95
CA LEU A 57 0.58 3.63 -21.33
C LEU A 57 1.33 4.45 -20.27
N LEU A 58 0.70 5.47 -19.71
CA LEU A 58 1.24 6.28 -18.61
C LEU A 58 1.38 5.45 -17.33
N GLU A 59 0.40 4.60 -17.03
CA GLU A 59 0.46 3.66 -15.91
C GLU A 59 1.67 2.73 -16.03
N LYS A 60 1.85 2.08 -17.19
CA LYS A 60 3.03 1.24 -17.46
C LYS A 60 4.34 2.02 -17.39
N LEU A 61 4.35 3.26 -17.86
CA LEU A 61 5.53 4.13 -17.80
C LEU A 61 5.87 4.49 -16.34
N VAL A 62 4.87 4.80 -15.54
CA VAL A 62 5.06 5.12 -14.11
C VAL A 62 5.55 3.90 -13.34
N VAL A 63 4.92 2.73 -13.54
CA VAL A 63 5.35 1.46 -12.91
C VAL A 63 6.78 1.08 -13.34
N TRP A 64 7.16 1.35 -14.59
CA TRP A 64 8.52 1.11 -15.05
C TRP A 64 9.55 2.11 -14.49
N LEU A 65 9.15 3.36 -14.30
CA LEU A 65 10.04 4.44 -13.81
C LEU A 65 10.19 4.42 -12.27
N ILE A 66 9.15 3.99 -11.58
CA ILE A 66 9.08 3.90 -10.12
C ILE A 66 8.88 2.42 -9.81
N PRO A 67 9.95 1.68 -9.43
CA PRO A 67 9.79 0.32 -8.96
C PRO A 67 8.81 0.28 -7.79
N ASP A 68 7.98 -0.74 -7.77
CA ASP A 68 6.76 -0.85 -6.98
C ASP A 68 6.97 -0.56 -5.48
N LYS A 69 6.66 0.65 -5.08
CA LYS A 69 6.55 1.10 -3.68
C LYS A 69 5.09 1.14 -3.23
N GLY A 70 4.22 0.39 -3.90
CA GLY A 70 2.78 0.35 -3.60
C GLY A 70 2.52 -0.04 -2.14
N GLY A 71 3.31 -0.94 -1.59
CA GLY A 71 3.29 -1.30 -0.17
C GLY A 71 3.63 -0.12 0.75
N GLU A 72 4.65 0.65 0.43
CA GLU A 72 5.05 1.82 1.23
C GLU A 72 4.02 2.96 1.17
N LEU A 73 3.42 3.22 0.00
CA LEU A 73 2.38 4.25 -0.15
C LEU A 73 1.10 3.89 0.62
N MET A 74 0.67 2.63 0.58
CA MET A 74 -0.47 2.15 1.39
C MET A 74 -0.15 2.22 2.88
N ALA A 75 1.04 1.80 3.29
CA ALA A 75 1.47 1.89 4.69
C ALA A 75 1.53 3.34 5.18
N GLN A 76 2.04 4.25 4.36
CA GLN A 76 2.04 5.67 4.71
C GLN A 76 0.61 6.20 4.90
N HIS A 77 -0.32 5.84 4.01
CA HIS A 77 -1.73 6.23 4.14
C HIS A 77 -2.38 5.64 5.39
N ASP A 78 -2.06 4.40 5.77
CA ASP A 78 -2.56 3.79 7.01
C ASP A 78 -1.97 4.52 8.23
N MET A 79 -0.67 4.80 8.24
CA MET A 79 -0.01 5.52 9.32
C MET A 79 -0.50 6.96 9.47
N ASP A 80 -0.93 7.60 8.38
CA ASP A 80 -1.52 8.94 8.39
C ASP A 80 -2.91 8.96 9.07
N ARG A 81 -3.56 7.80 9.26
CA ARG A 81 -4.80 7.68 10.06
C ARG A 81 -4.55 7.90 11.55
N LEU A 82 -3.33 7.67 12.04
CA LEU A 82 -2.94 7.83 13.44
C LEU A 82 -2.58 9.28 13.77
N GLU A 83 -3.51 10.20 13.50
CA GLU A 83 -3.32 11.62 13.75
C GLU A 83 -3.48 11.96 15.24
N GLU A 84 -2.56 12.77 15.79
CA GLU A 84 -2.60 13.16 17.21
C GLU A 84 -3.87 13.94 17.60
N ARG A 85 -4.53 14.59 16.63
CA ARG A 85 -5.80 15.28 16.90
C ARG A 85 -6.92 14.33 17.35
N PHE A 86 -6.91 13.08 16.92
CA PHE A 86 -7.92 12.10 17.30
C PHE A 86 -7.75 11.60 18.75
N LEU A 87 -6.58 11.79 19.36
CA LEU A 87 -6.35 11.46 20.77
C LEU A 87 -7.25 12.25 21.74
N GLN A 88 -7.89 13.33 21.28
CA GLN A 88 -8.90 14.06 22.06
C GLN A 88 -10.28 13.36 22.04
N HIS A 89 -10.48 12.41 21.14
CA HIS A 89 -11.71 11.64 20.97
C HIS A 89 -11.39 10.12 21.02
N PRO A 90 -11.27 9.51 22.23
CA PRO A 90 -10.76 8.16 22.40
C PRO A 90 -11.45 7.11 21.53
N ALA A 91 -12.76 7.15 21.40
CA ALA A 91 -13.49 6.19 20.57
C ALA A 91 -13.07 6.24 19.08
N LEU A 92 -12.81 7.44 18.54
CA LEU A 92 -12.33 7.61 17.17
C LEU A 92 -10.88 7.15 17.04
N ALA A 93 -10.03 7.47 18.03
CA ALA A 93 -8.63 7.06 18.05
C ALA A 93 -8.51 5.52 18.08
N ILE A 94 -9.33 4.84 18.87
CA ILE A 94 -9.38 3.37 18.93
C ILE A 94 -9.81 2.80 17.58
N GLU A 95 -10.86 3.35 16.96
CA GLU A 95 -11.34 2.87 15.65
C GLU A 95 -10.27 3.05 14.54
N GLN A 96 -9.55 4.19 14.54
CA GLN A 96 -8.44 4.36 13.58
C GLN A 96 -7.29 3.36 13.88
N SER A 97 -6.96 3.14 15.16
CA SER A 97 -5.97 2.14 15.54
C SER A 97 -6.38 0.72 15.10
N ARG A 98 -7.66 0.36 15.23
CA ARG A 98 -8.20 -0.92 14.76
C ARG A 98 -7.96 -1.11 13.27
N LEU A 99 -8.31 -0.11 12.44
CA LEU A 99 -8.14 -0.18 10.99
C LEU A 99 -6.65 -0.35 10.59
N VAL A 100 -5.74 0.31 11.30
CA VAL A 100 -4.30 0.20 11.04
C VAL A 100 -3.77 -1.16 11.52
N THR A 101 -4.28 -1.68 12.65
CA THR A 101 -3.96 -3.02 13.15
C THR A 101 -4.43 -4.11 12.17
N ASP A 102 -5.62 -3.97 11.59
CA ASP A 102 -6.14 -4.89 10.57
C ASP A 102 -5.23 -4.88 9.32
N SER A 103 -4.78 -3.69 8.88
CA SER A 103 -3.82 -3.59 7.77
C SER A 103 -2.46 -4.23 8.07
N MET A 104 -1.97 -4.10 9.31
CA MET A 104 -0.73 -4.75 9.79
C MET A 104 -0.89 -6.28 9.77
N ALA A 105 -2.02 -6.79 10.26
CA ALA A 105 -2.34 -8.21 10.27
C ALA A 105 -2.31 -8.84 8.87
N GLU A 106 -2.95 -8.18 7.90
CA GLU A 106 -2.94 -8.64 6.50
C GLU A 106 -1.52 -8.69 5.92
N LYS A 107 -0.67 -7.72 6.26
CA LYS A 107 0.73 -7.70 5.81
C LYS A 107 1.55 -8.81 6.47
N ALA A 108 1.42 -9.02 7.79
CA ALA A 108 2.12 -10.08 8.50
C ALA A 108 1.73 -11.47 7.95
N ARG A 109 0.43 -11.68 7.72
CA ARG A 109 -0.07 -12.89 7.08
C ARG A 109 0.52 -13.06 5.67
N GLY A 110 0.47 -12.00 4.85
CA GLY A 110 1.02 -12.02 3.50
C GLY A 110 2.52 -12.35 3.50
N ASN A 111 3.28 -11.79 4.43
CA ASN A 111 4.71 -12.04 4.59
C ASN A 111 5.01 -13.51 4.93
N LEU A 112 4.27 -14.07 5.89
CA LEU A 112 4.42 -15.47 6.26
C LEU A 112 4.12 -16.41 5.07
N LEU A 113 3.04 -16.14 4.32
CA LEU A 113 2.68 -16.92 3.13
C LEU A 113 3.75 -16.84 2.05
N HIS A 114 4.30 -15.64 1.84
CA HIS A 114 5.37 -15.42 0.88
C HIS A 114 6.63 -16.19 1.27
N ALA A 115 7.05 -16.11 2.53
CA ALA A 115 8.20 -16.84 3.05
C ALA A 115 8.04 -18.37 2.91
N MET A 116 6.86 -18.90 3.24
CA MET A 116 6.56 -20.34 3.06
C MET A 116 6.62 -20.76 1.59
N GLY A 117 6.21 -19.87 0.68
CA GLY A 117 6.30 -20.12 -0.77
C GLY A 117 7.75 -20.24 -1.29
N LEU A 118 8.74 -19.63 -0.63
CA LEU A 118 10.16 -19.69 -1.02
C LEU A 118 10.73 -21.10 -0.93
N ARG A 119 10.18 -21.98 -0.09
CA ARG A 119 10.61 -23.39 -0.01
C ARG A 119 10.45 -24.12 -1.35
N GLY A 120 9.41 -23.82 -2.10
CA GLY A 120 9.14 -24.46 -3.39
C GLY A 120 9.87 -23.84 -4.57
N ALA A 121 10.19 -22.54 -4.47
CA ALA A 121 10.84 -21.76 -5.53
C ALA A 121 11.59 -20.58 -4.92
N TYR A 122 12.79 -20.84 -4.39
CA TYR A 122 13.63 -19.80 -3.82
C TYR A 122 14.06 -18.78 -4.88
N SER A 123 14.07 -17.51 -4.50
CA SER A 123 14.65 -16.42 -5.28
C SER A 123 15.15 -15.33 -4.36
N ASP A 124 16.30 -14.72 -4.67
CA ASP A 124 16.85 -13.59 -3.91
C ASP A 124 15.88 -12.43 -3.81
N LYS A 125 15.14 -12.16 -4.89
CA LYS A 125 14.09 -11.13 -4.91
C LYS A 125 12.93 -11.46 -3.96
N GLY A 126 12.55 -12.73 -3.86
CA GLY A 126 11.51 -13.15 -2.92
C GLY A 126 11.96 -13.02 -1.47
N TYR A 127 13.22 -13.36 -1.20
CA TYR A 127 13.84 -13.15 0.11
C TYR A 127 13.85 -11.66 0.49
N GLU A 128 14.33 -10.80 -0.41
CA GLU A 128 14.35 -9.34 -0.20
C GLU A 128 12.94 -8.79 0.07
N GLN A 129 11.91 -9.30 -0.60
CA GLN A 129 10.51 -8.90 -0.35
C GLN A 129 10.01 -9.29 1.04
N VAL A 130 10.44 -10.44 1.58
CA VAL A 130 10.11 -10.85 2.95
C VAL A 130 10.74 -9.89 3.95
N ASP A 131 12.01 -9.57 3.79
CA ASP A 131 12.77 -8.64 4.64
C ASP A 131 12.19 -7.21 4.58
N GLU A 132 11.90 -6.68 3.37
CA GLU A 132 11.27 -5.37 3.21
C GLU A 132 9.89 -5.29 3.88
N THR A 133 9.13 -6.40 3.85
CA THR A 133 7.80 -6.45 4.47
C THR A 133 7.90 -6.52 5.99
N GLU A 134 8.87 -7.22 6.53
CA GLU A 134 9.16 -7.27 7.96
C GLU A 134 9.52 -5.87 8.47
N GLN A 135 10.47 -5.18 7.84
CA GLN A 135 10.84 -3.80 8.19
C GLN A 135 9.65 -2.84 8.12
N LEU A 136 8.69 -3.11 7.25
CA LEU A 136 7.45 -2.35 7.18
C LEU A 136 6.55 -2.64 8.39
N ILE A 137 6.43 -3.90 8.80
CA ILE A 137 5.61 -4.34 9.93
C ILE A 137 6.17 -3.79 11.23
N ASP A 138 7.49 -3.77 11.41
CA ASP A 138 8.20 -3.08 12.48
C ASP A 138 7.76 -1.61 12.61
N ARG A 139 7.74 -0.91 11.49
CA ARG A 139 7.27 0.49 11.47
C ARG A 139 5.81 0.64 11.86
N TYR A 140 4.96 -0.35 11.56
CA TYR A 140 3.58 -0.39 12.04
C TYR A 140 3.51 -0.58 13.55
N GLU A 141 4.29 -1.51 14.11
CA GLU A 141 4.35 -1.74 15.57
C GLU A 141 4.78 -0.48 16.30
N ASP A 142 5.89 0.13 15.92
CA ASP A 142 6.42 1.35 16.51
C ASP A 142 5.41 2.51 16.48
N LYS A 143 4.77 2.73 15.35
CA LYS A 143 3.82 3.81 15.16
C LYS A 143 2.53 3.60 15.94
N LEU A 144 1.95 2.40 15.84
CA LEU A 144 0.75 2.00 16.59
C LEU A 144 1.02 1.97 18.09
N GLY A 145 2.12 1.34 18.52
CA GLY A 145 2.51 1.27 19.92
C GLY A 145 2.66 2.65 20.54
N THR A 146 3.39 3.55 19.89
CA THR A 146 3.55 4.93 20.33
C THR A 146 2.19 5.66 20.39
N TYR A 147 1.32 5.48 19.40
CA TYR A 147 0.02 6.12 19.37
C TYR A 147 -0.91 5.59 20.47
N LEU A 148 -1.00 4.28 20.64
CA LEU A 148 -1.79 3.63 21.67
C LEU A 148 -1.30 3.99 23.09
N MET A 149 0.02 4.08 23.30
CA MET A 149 0.60 4.55 24.56
C MET A 149 0.22 6.00 24.87
N LYS A 150 0.19 6.89 23.87
CA LYS A 150 -0.32 8.26 24.04
C LYS A 150 -1.81 8.28 24.38
N LEU A 151 -2.57 7.32 23.83
CA LEU A 151 -4.00 7.19 24.09
C LEU A 151 -4.28 6.71 25.51
N THR A 152 -3.48 5.81 26.08
CA THR A 152 -3.61 5.36 27.47
C THR A 152 -3.41 6.48 28.50
N ALA A 153 -2.70 7.54 28.13
CA ALA A 153 -2.54 8.75 28.97
C ALA A 153 -3.79 9.65 28.98
N ARG A 154 -4.84 9.28 28.25
CA ARG A 154 -6.12 10.02 28.23
C ARG A 154 -7.14 9.36 29.18
N SER A 155 -8.24 10.07 29.41
CA SER A 155 -9.34 9.52 30.23
C SER A 155 -10.14 8.52 29.41
N LEU A 156 -9.81 7.25 29.55
CA LEU A 156 -10.48 6.12 28.89
C LEU A 156 -11.52 5.50 29.82
N SER A 157 -12.59 4.94 29.26
CA SER A 157 -13.47 4.02 30.01
C SER A 157 -12.75 2.69 30.28
N PRO A 158 -13.24 1.89 31.25
CA PRO A 158 -12.67 0.55 31.48
C PRO A 158 -12.65 -0.32 30.22
N GLU A 159 -13.72 -0.28 29.42
CA GLU A 159 -13.85 -1.04 28.17
C GLU A 159 -12.81 -0.57 27.13
N GLN A 160 -12.65 0.75 26.99
CA GLN A 160 -11.65 1.32 26.09
C GLN A 160 -10.21 0.98 26.52
N THR A 161 -9.96 0.95 27.83
CA THR A 161 -8.65 0.56 28.37
C THR A 161 -8.32 -0.90 28.04
N GLU A 162 -9.31 -1.78 28.18
CA GLU A 162 -9.16 -3.19 27.83
C GLU A 162 -8.92 -3.37 26.32
N GLU A 163 -9.65 -2.65 25.50
CA GLU A 163 -9.51 -2.69 24.03
C GLU A 163 -8.13 -2.21 23.58
N VAL A 164 -7.65 -1.08 24.12
CA VAL A 164 -6.30 -0.57 23.82
C VAL A 164 -5.23 -1.55 24.29
N ALA A 165 -5.39 -2.19 25.44
CA ALA A 165 -4.47 -3.21 25.93
C ALA A 165 -4.43 -4.43 24.98
N LYS A 166 -5.58 -4.87 24.47
CA LYS A 166 -5.63 -5.94 23.46
C LYS A 166 -4.84 -5.57 22.21
N TYR A 167 -5.03 -4.37 21.66
CA TYR A 167 -4.26 -3.95 20.48
C TYR A 167 -2.76 -3.89 20.74
N LEU A 168 -2.31 -3.39 21.91
CA LEU A 168 -0.90 -3.36 22.27
C LEU A 168 -0.25 -4.76 22.29
N HIS A 169 -0.99 -5.78 22.73
CA HIS A 169 -0.50 -7.16 22.66
C HIS A 169 -0.54 -7.71 21.23
N THR A 170 -1.63 -7.43 20.51
CA THR A 170 -1.85 -7.97 19.16
C THR A 170 -0.82 -7.46 18.15
N ILE A 171 -0.41 -6.18 18.23
CA ILE A 171 0.61 -5.64 17.30
C ILE A 171 1.96 -6.32 17.50
N SER A 172 2.38 -6.59 18.73
CA SER A 172 3.60 -7.35 19.00
C SER A 172 3.51 -8.81 18.54
N ASP A 173 2.32 -9.43 18.59
CA ASP A 173 2.14 -10.77 18.03
C ASP A 173 2.25 -10.78 16.51
N PHE A 174 1.77 -9.75 15.81
CA PHE A 174 1.90 -9.63 14.35
C PHE A 174 3.34 -9.37 13.91
N GLU A 175 4.09 -8.54 14.65
CA GLU A 175 5.51 -8.35 14.43
C GLU A 175 6.24 -9.69 14.56
N ARG A 176 6.02 -10.46 15.65
CA ARG A 176 6.63 -11.79 15.83
C ARG A 176 6.28 -12.78 14.72
N ILE A 177 5.09 -12.72 14.15
CA ILE A 177 4.73 -13.55 12.99
C ILE A 177 5.60 -13.18 11.79
N SER A 178 5.85 -11.89 11.57
CA SER A 178 6.71 -11.42 10.48
C SER A 178 8.18 -11.78 10.71
N ASP A 179 8.68 -11.66 11.93
CA ASP A 179 9.99 -12.15 12.33
C ASP A 179 10.18 -13.63 12.00
N HIS A 180 9.16 -14.45 12.32
CA HIS A 180 9.19 -15.87 11.98
C HIS A 180 9.16 -16.10 10.46
N ALA A 181 8.52 -15.22 9.69
CA ALA A 181 8.57 -15.29 8.23
C ALA A 181 10.01 -15.08 7.71
N CYS A 182 10.77 -14.14 8.28
CA CYS A 182 12.19 -13.95 7.95
C CYS A 182 13.01 -15.20 8.30
N ASN A 183 12.81 -15.79 9.48
CA ASN A 183 13.48 -17.04 9.85
C ASN A 183 13.17 -18.20 8.89
N VAL A 184 11.93 -18.27 8.37
CA VAL A 184 11.56 -19.27 7.33
C VAL A 184 12.29 -18.96 6.03
N ALA A 185 12.37 -17.69 5.63
CA ALA A 185 13.10 -17.29 4.41
C ALA A 185 14.60 -17.60 4.52
N ASP A 186 15.23 -17.38 5.68
CA ASP A 186 16.63 -17.75 5.96
C ASP A 186 16.86 -19.26 5.78
N VAL A 187 15.96 -20.07 6.33
CA VAL A 187 16.03 -21.53 6.15
C VAL A 187 15.85 -21.92 4.67
N CYS A 188 14.97 -21.25 3.93
CA CYS A 188 14.80 -21.50 2.50
C CYS A 188 16.04 -21.14 1.69
N GLN A 189 16.73 -20.04 2.06
CA GLN A 189 18.02 -19.68 1.47
C GLN A 189 19.09 -20.77 1.73
N GLU A 190 19.21 -21.22 2.99
CA GLU A 190 20.14 -22.28 3.36
C GLU A 190 19.89 -23.60 2.61
N ILE A 191 18.61 -23.98 2.44
CA ILE A 191 18.19 -25.16 1.66
C ILE A 191 18.66 -25.01 0.21
N ASP A 192 18.43 -23.84 -0.40
CA ASP A 192 18.83 -23.60 -1.79
C ASP A 192 20.35 -23.58 -1.96
N GLU A 193 21.09 -22.88 -1.09
CA GLU A 193 22.57 -22.80 -1.13
C GLU A 193 23.22 -24.18 -0.99
N LYS A 194 22.73 -24.98 -0.04
CA LYS A 194 23.26 -26.31 0.27
C LYS A 194 22.69 -27.41 -0.63
N LYS A 195 21.73 -27.09 -1.50
CA LYS A 195 20.99 -28.03 -2.36
C LYS A 195 20.44 -29.22 -1.56
N ILE A 196 19.79 -28.93 -0.44
CA ILE A 196 19.23 -29.95 0.45
C ILE A 196 17.97 -30.54 -0.21
N GLU A 197 17.95 -31.88 -0.34
CA GLU A 197 16.78 -32.61 -0.83
C GLU A 197 16.08 -33.30 0.35
N PHE A 198 14.78 -33.07 0.47
CA PHE A 198 13.95 -33.74 1.46
C PHE A 198 13.44 -35.09 0.95
N SER A 199 13.32 -36.06 1.84
CA SER A 199 12.61 -37.30 1.52
C SER A 199 11.13 -37.04 1.25
N SER A 200 10.45 -37.94 0.52
CA SER A 200 9.02 -37.82 0.25
C SER A 200 8.17 -37.80 1.54
N SER A 201 8.59 -38.51 2.59
CA SER A 201 7.93 -38.48 3.89
C SER A 201 8.07 -37.11 4.55
N ALA A 202 9.27 -36.51 4.56
CA ALA A 202 9.52 -35.19 5.12
C ALA A 202 8.75 -34.08 4.38
N LEU A 203 8.67 -34.17 3.06
CA LEU A 203 7.85 -33.24 2.26
C LEU A 203 6.38 -33.30 2.64
N HIS A 204 5.83 -34.51 2.81
CA HIS A 204 4.44 -34.68 3.20
C HIS A 204 4.17 -34.13 4.61
N GLU A 205 5.07 -34.36 5.58
CA GLU A 205 4.95 -33.82 6.94
C GLU A 205 5.02 -32.27 6.93
N LEU A 206 5.89 -31.68 6.14
CA LEU A 206 5.97 -30.24 5.95
C LEU A 206 4.70 -29.65 5.33
N GLU A 207 4.12 -30.30 4.31
CA GLU A 207 2.85 -29.88 3.70
C GLU A 207 1.70 -29.89 4.70
N VAL A 208 1.63 -30.91 5.56
CA VAL A 208 0.60 -30.98 6.62
C VAL A 208 0.80 -29.84 7.64
N LEU A 209 2.05 -29.58 8.04
CA LEU A 209 2.36 -28.49 8.97
C LEU A 209 2.05 -27.12 8.37
N GLU A 210 2.44 -26.88 7.14
CA GLU A 210 2.12 -25.65 6.40
C GLU A 210 0.61 -25.45 6.29
N GLY A 211 -0.15 -26.49 5.96
CA GLY A 211 -1.60 -26.46 5.93
C GLY A 211 -2.22 -26.05 7.27
N ALA A 212 -1.73 -26.61 8.38
CA ALA A 212 -2.18 -26.27 9.71
C ALA A 212 -1.86 -24.81 10.10
N VAL A 213 -0.66 -24.33 9.79
CA VAL A 213 -0.26 -22.92 10.01
C VAL A 213 -1.13 -21.98 9.20
N MET A 214 -1.41 -22.32 7.94
CA MET A 214 -2.30 -21.55 7.06
C MET A 214 -3.72 -21.45 7.64
N GLU A 215 -4.28 -22.56 8.09
CA GLU A 215 -5.63 -22.60 8.70
C GLU A 215 -5.69 -21.74 9.96
N LEU A 216 -4.71 -21.89 10.87
CA LEU A 216 -4.61 -21.06 12.07
C LEU A 216 -4.46 -19.57 11.75
N SER A 217 -3.65 -19.20 10.77
CA SER A 217 -3.48 -17.79 10.36
C SER A 217 -4.76 -17.19 9.80
N LEU A 218 -5.57 -17.97 9.06
CA LEU A 218 -6.86 -17.52 8.54
C LEU A 218 -7.88 -17.27 9.67
N ILE A 219 -7.93 -18.13 10.67
CA ILE A 219 -8.90 -18.03 11.78
C ILE A 219 -8.55 -16.84 12.68
N HIS A 220 -7.29 -16.67 13.06
CA HIS A 220 -6.87 -15.64 14.02
C HIS A 220 -6.78 -14.23 13.42
N ILE A 221 -6.48 -14.10 12.14
CA ILE A 221 -6.33 -12.80 11.48
C ILE A 221 -7.67 -12.31 10.92
N SER A 222 -8.56 -13.20 10.48
CA SER A 222 -9.88 -12.80 9.98
C SER A 222 -10.91 -12.51 11.07
N GLU A 223 -10.67 -12.87 12.33
CA GLU A 223 -11.59 -12.64 13.45
C GLU A 223 -10.94 -11.94 14.70
N PRO A 224 -10.03 -10.96 14.56
CA PRO A 224 -9.40 -10.32 15.72
C PRO A 224 -10.39 -9.54 16.61
N THR A 225 -11.63 -9.35 16.15
CA THR A 225 -12.61 -8.41 16.75
C THR A 225 -13.92 -9.04 17.16
N ARG A 226 -14.11 -10.36 17.11
CA ARG A 226 -15.30 -10.96 17.72
C ARG A 226 -15.13 -11.04 19.24
N PRO A 227 -15.95 -10.31 20.03
CA PRO A 227 -15.99 -10.50 21.48
C PRO A 227 -16.51 -11.92 21.77
N TYR A 228 -15.77 -12.65 22.59
CA TYR A 228 -16.24 -13.90 23.20
C TYR A 228 -17.38 -13.62 24.15
#